data_72ba8bfcb808b9668a1ff7ecbaf5bb9f
#
_entry.id   72ba8bfcb808b9668a1ff7ecbaf5bb9f
#
_cell.length_a   1.000
_cell.length_b   1.000
_cell.length_c   1.000
_cell.angle_alpha   90.00
_cell.angle_beta   90.00
_cell.angle_gamma   90.00
#
_symmetry.space_group_name_H-M   'P 1'
#
loop_
_entity.id
_entity.type
_entity.pdbx_description
1 polymer ?
#
loop_
_entity_poly.entity_id
_entity_poly.type
_entity_poly.pdbx_seq_one_letter_code
_entity_poly.pdbx_strand_id
1 'polypeptide(L)'
;NIGAAGQPPRIKNSLHSHFTAEVFMIHEGTFEIYWGLDSESRTVLSEGDVVSIPTRCFRGFENVGEQYGFLFTVLGGDDTGGVEWAPKVFEAAEEHGLVLLEEHGVWDTHKAPIPDGACRVKVMSQEEASNYDTYTEAEMEHRISRIENLVYQTNAPLSSGSYGSIGHLRVIGLEESVIPGGDGFEMNLMTADQGGGVQMHSRKE
;
A
#
# COMPACT_ATOMS: atom_id res chain seq x y z
N ASN A 1 1.46 -1.03 11.97
CA ASN A 1 0.00 -1.12 11.81
C ASN A 1 -0.37 -2.03 10.65
N ILE A 2 -1.47 -2.78 10.81
CA ILE A 2 -2.05 -3.61 9.76
C ILE A 2 -3.47 -3.13 9.52
N GLY A 3 -3.81 -2.92 8.26
CA GLY A 3 -5.13 -2.52 7.80
C GLY A 3 -5.58 -3.34 6.60
N ALA A 4 -6.73 -3.00 6.08
CA ALA A 4 -7.24 -3.58 4.85
C ALA A 4 -8.20 -2.62 4.17
N ALA A 5 -8.32 -2.73 2.85
CA ALA A 5 -9.30 -2.02 2.06
C ALA A 5 -10.11 -3.01 1.23
N GLY A 6 -11.42 -2.97 1.42
CA GLY A 6 -12.37 -3.68 0.60
C GLY A 6 -13.13 -2.71 -0.29
N GLN A 7 -13.10 -2.92 -1.61
CA GLN A 7 -13.66 -1.98 -2.57
C GLN A 7 -14.51 -2.67 -3.63
N PRO A 8 -15.73 -2.15 -3.88
CA PRO A 8 -16.47 -2.46 -5.09
C PRO A 8 -15.68 -2.08 -6.35
N PRO A 9 -16.07 -2.59 -7.53
CA PRO A 9 -15.49 -2.16 -8.81
C PRO A 9 -15.51 -0.64 -8.99
N ARG A 10 -14.42 -0.09 -9.56
CA ARG A 10 -14.24 1.33 -9.90
C ARG A 10 -14.22 2.29 -8.70
N ILE A 11 -14.02 1.78 -7.50
CA ILE A 11 -13.78 2.62 -6.34
C ILE A 11 -12.28 2.87 -6.20
N LYS A 12 -11.95 4.15 -5.96
CA LYS A 12 -10.59 4.64 -5.78
C LYS A 12 -10.31 5.01 -4.33
N ASN A 13 -9.08 4.75 -3.91
CA ASN A 13 -8.48 5.43 -2.77
C ASN A 13 -7.82 6.74 -3.27
N SER A 14 -7.98 7.82 -2.53
CA SER A 14 -7.42 9.13 -2.91
C SER A 14 -5.90 9.14 -2.91
N LEU A 15 -5.30 9.93 -3.81
CA LEU A 15 -3.85 10.10 -3.90
C LEU A 15 -3.31 10.77 -2.63
N HIS A 16 -2.48 10.05 -1.89
CA HIS A 16 -1.93 10.50 -0.61
C HIS A 16 -0.52 9.96 -0.40
N SER A 17 0.18 10.51 0.56
CA SER A 17 1.50 10.09 1.01
C SER A 17 1.52 9.81 2.51
N HIS A 18 2.44 8.97 2.95
CA HIS A 18 2.77 8.73 4.35
C HIS A 18 4.26 8.96 4.61
N PHE A 19 4.61 9.26 5.85
CA PHE A 19 6.01 9.27 6.33
C PHE A 19 6.54 7.87 6.67
N THR A 20 5.67 6.88 6.67
CA THR A 20 6.01 5.47 6.85
C THR A 20 5.91 4.73 5.53
N ALA A 21 6.75 3.72 5.35
CA ALA A 21 6.62 2.79 4.22
C ALA A 21 5.32 2.00 4.34
N GLU A 22 4.76 1.63 3.21
CA GLU A 22 3.51 0.89 3.13
C GLU A 22 3.63 -0.29 2.17
N VAL A 23 3.08 -1.41 2.58
CA VAL A 23 3.03 -2.63 1.75
C VAL A 23 1.57 -2.93 1.44
N PHE A 24 1.26 -3.13 0.17
CA PHE A 24 -0.01 -3.70 -0.27
C PHE A 24 0.19 -5.15 -0.68
N MET A 25 -0.71 -6.01 -0.22
CA MET A 25 -0.87 -7.38 -0.69
C MET A 25 -2.28 -7.57 -1.22
N ILE A 26 -2.41 -7.91 -2.48
CA ILE A 26 -3.71 -8.18 -3.09
C ILE A 26 -4.19 -9.55 -2.61
N HIS A 27 -5.28 -9.57 -1.87
CA HIS A 27 -5.89 -10.81 -1.38
C HIS A 27 -6.94 -11.35 -2.32
N GLU A 28 -7.74 -10.46 -2.92
CA GLU A 28 -8.81 -10.81 -3.84
C GLU A 28 -9.01 -9.68 -4.85
N GLY A 29 -9.19 -10.03 -6.11
CA GLY A 29 -9.50 -9.10 -7.19
C GLY A 29 -8.28 -8.55 -7.91
N THR A 30 -8.48 -7.42 -8.58
CA THR A 30 -7.45 -6.77 -9.42
C THR A 30 -7.44 -5.28 -9.13
N PHE A 31 -6.27 -4.79 -8.75
CA PHE A 31 -6.09 -3.39 -8.39
C PHE A 31 -5.07 -2.71 -9.30
N GLU A 32 -5.40 -1.50 -9.77
CA GLU A 32 -4.42 -0.58 -10.31
C GLU A 32 -3.83 0.22 -9.16
N ILE A 33 -2.52 0.15 -8.98
CA ILE A 33 -1.77 0.99 -8.07
C ILE A 33 -1.19 2.13 -8.90
N TYR A 34 -1.44 3.37 -8.51
CA TYR A 34 -0.93 4.55 -9.20
C TYR A 34 -0.14 5.43 -8.24
N TRP A 35 0.89 6.10 -8.76
CA TRP A 35 1.78 6.94 -7.96
C TRP A 35 2.29 8.14 -8.76
N GLY A 36 3.00 9.03 -8.03
CA GLY A 36 3.44 10.33 -8.52
C GLY A 36 2.41 11.42 -8.24
N LEU A 37 2.83 12.68 -8.32
CA LEU A 37 2.02 13.84 -7.92
C LEU A 37 0.74 13.98 -8.76
N ASP A 38 0.83 13.58 -10.03
CA ASP A 38 -0.29 13.61 -10.98
C ASP A 38 -0.86 12.22 -11.32
N SER A 39 -0.45 11.17 -10.57
CA SER A 39 -0.79 9.77 -10.87
C SER A 39 -0.31 9.37 -12.27
N GLU A 40 0.85 9.85 -12.66
CA GLU A 40 1.43 9.67 -13.99
C GLU A 40 1.95 8.26 -14.23
N SER A 41 2.30 7.54 -13.17
CA SER A 41 2.80 6.17 -13.23
C SER A 41 1.80 5.20 -12.59
N ARG A 42 1.74 3.97 -13.11
CA ARG A 42 0.79 2.96 -12.62
C ARG A 42 1.20 1.54 -12.95
N THR A 43 0.68 0.60 -12.20
CA THR A 43 0.79 -0.84 -12.48
C THR A 43 -0.49 -1.55 -12.05
N VAL A 44 -0.78 -2.68 -12.67
CA VAL A 44 -1.90 -3.54 -12.27
C VAL A 44 -1.36 -4.73 -11.51
N LEU A 45 -1.96 -5.00 -10.37
CA LEU A 45 -1.65 -6.12 -9.49
C LEU A 45 -2.87 -7.01 -9.31
N SER A 46 -2.63 -8.30 -9.19
CA SER A 46 -3.64 -9.33 -9.04
C SER A 46 -3.45 -10.11 -7.74
N GLU A 47 -4.35 -11.03 -7.44
CA GLU A 47 -4.32 -11.86 -6.23
C GLU A 47 -2.94 -12.51 -6.01
N GLY A 48 -2.40 -12.31 -4.82
CA GLY A 48 -1.09 -12.79 -4.40
C GLY A 48 0.07 -11.86 -4.70
N ASP A 49 -0.12 -10.82 -5.52
CA ASP A 49 0.91 -9.83 -5.78
C ASP A 49 1.12 -8.91 -4.57
N VAL A 50 2.34 -8.44 -4.42
CA VAL A 50 2.76 -7.54 -3.33
C VAL A 50 3.53 -6.37 -3.90
N VAL A 51 3.29 -5.17 -3.39
CA VAL A 51 4.09 -3.98 -3.66
C VAL A 51 4.49 -3.29 -2.36
N SER A 52 5.76 -2.87 -2.27
CA SER A 52 6.29 -2.04 -1.19
C SER A 52 6.42 -0.59 -1.65
N ILE A 53 5.52 0.26 -1.18
CA ILE A 53 5.52 1.68 -1.51
C ILE A 53 6.49 2.42 -0.58
N PRO A 54 7.44 3.18 -1.12
CA PRO A 54 8.37 3.95 -0.31
C PRO A 54 7.67 5.10 0.43
N THR A 55 8.34 5.60 1.47
CA THR A 55 7.92 6.80 2.19
C THR A 55 7.89 8.01 1.25
N ARG A 56 7.07 9.01 1.57
CA ARG A 56 7.01 10.29 0.84
C ARG A 56 6.72 10.17 -0.67
N CYS A 57 6.16 9.05 -1.10
CA CYS A 57 5.67 8.86 -2.46
C CYS A 57 4.14 9.01 -2.47
N PHE A 58 3.61 9.90 -3.27
CA PHE A 58 2.16 9.98 -3.49
C PHE A 58 1.68 8.73 -4.21
N ARG A 59 0.69 8.05 -3.65
CA ARG A 59 0.09 6.83 -4.21
C ARG A 59 -1.39 6.74 -3.90
N GLY A 60 -2.04 5.92 -4.67
CA GLY A 60 -3.42 5.50 -4.48
C GLY A 60 -3.67 4.17 -5.20
N PHE A 61 -4.87 3.66 -5.09
CA PHE A 61 -5.26 2.44 -5.76
C PHE A 61 -6.74 2.47 -6.19
N GLU A 62 -7.05 1.70 -7.20
CA GLU A 62 -8.42 1.50 -7.70
C GLU A 62 -8.68 0.01 -7.89
N ASN A 63 -9.85 -0.46 -7.48
CA ASN A 63 -10.32 -1.77 -7.92
C ASN A 63 -10.74 -1.68 -9.40
N VAL A 64 -9.91 -2.20 -10.29
CA VAL A 64 -10.17 -2.24 -11.74
C VAL A 64 -10.81 -3.55 -12.20
N GLY A 65 -11.00 -4.50 -11.27
CA GLY A 65 -11.73 -5.74 -11.51
C GLY A 65 -13.23 -5.52 -11.68
N GLU A 66 -13.94 -6.59 -12.02
CA GLU A 66 -15.39 -6.58 -12.18
C GLU A 66 -16.16 -6.98 -10.91
N GLN A 67 -15.45 -7.51 -9.93
CA GLN A 67 -15.99 -7.98 -8.65
C GLN A 67 -15.44 -7.13 -7.49
N TYR A 68 -15.99 -7.35 -6.30
CA TYR A 68 -15.43 -6.79 -5.07
C TYR A 68 -14.00 -7.25 -4.91
N GLY A 69 -13.11 -6.33 -4.58
CA GLY A 69 -11.70 -6.59 -4.36
C GLY A 69 -11.31 -6.31 -2.92
N PHE A 70 -10.28 -7.01 -2.45
CA PHE A 70 -9.76 -6.86 -1.10
C PHE A 70 -8.23 -6.89 -1.10
N LEU A 71 -7.62 -5.87 -0.48
CA LEU A 71 -6.19 -5.83 -0.26
C LEU A 71 -5.87 -5.60 1.23
N PHE A 72 -4.78 -6.21 1.68
CA PHE A 72 -4.17 -5.90 2.95
C PHE A 72 -3.17 -4.76 2.79
N THR A 73 -3.08 -3.92 3.81
CA THR A 73 -2.07 -2.87 3.92
C THR A 73 -1.31 -3.02 5.23
N VAL A 74 0.01 -2.88 5.17
CA VAL A 74 0.90 -2.85 6.33
C VAL A 74 1.69 -1.57 6.29
N LEU A 75 1.57 -0.77 7.35
CA LEU A 75 2.32 0.48 7.54
C LEU A 75 3.42 0.26 8.57
N GLY A 76 4.61 0.75 8.29
CA GLY A 76 5.76 0.69 9.19
C GLY A 76 5.56 1.52 10.46
N GLY A 77 6.22 1.10 11.54
CA GLY A 77 6.20 1.81 12.81
C GLY A 77 4.90 1.70 13.59
N ASP A 78 4.86 2.37 14.74
CA ASP A 78 3.73 2.38 15.65
C ASP A 78 2.67 3.42 15.30
N ASP A 79 3.03 4.39 14.45
CA ASP A 79 2.17 5.43 13.93
C ASP A 79 2.09 5.32 12.40
N THR A 80 0.95 5.66 11.81
CA THR A 80 0.78 5.75 10.36
C THR A 80 1.60 6.91 9.76
N GLY A 81 2.17 7.77 10.59
CA GLY A 81 2.94 8.94 10.18
C GLY A 81 2.09 10.07 9.59
N GLY A 82 0.78 10.02 9.82
CA GLY A 82 -0.16 10.94 9.20
C GLY A 82 -0.45 10.59 7.74
N VAL A 83 -1.45 11.25 7.18
CA VAL A 83 -1.84 11.18 5.77
C VAL A 83 -1.75 12.57 5.19
N GLU A 84 -0.99 12.72 4.12
CA GLU A 84 -0.90 13.97 3.35
C GLU A 84 -1.48 13.75 1.97
N TRP A 85 -2.61 14.37 1.68
CA TRP A 85 -3.25 14.29 0.37
C TRP A 85 -2.59 15.23 -0.63
N ALA A 86 -2.46 14.77 -1.88
CA ALA A 86 -2.01 15.59 -2.97
C ALA A 86 -2.94 16.80 -3.18
N PRO A 87 -2.42 17.98 -3.58
CA PRO A 87 -3.26 19.19 -3.77
C PRO A 87 -4.49 18.96 -4.65
N LYS A 88 -4.34 18.22 -5.75
CA LYS A 88 -5.45 17.91 -6.66
C LYS A 88 -6.61 17.12 -6.04
N VAL A 89 -6.36 16.41 -4.93
CA VAL A 89 -7.43 15.70 -4.22
C VAL A 89 -8.40 16.69 -3.58
N PHE A 90 -7.88 17.78 -3.05
CA PHE A 90 -8.70 18.85 -2.50
C PHE A 90 -9.48 19.61 -3.59
N GLU A 91 -8.82 19.89 -4.72
CA GLU A 91 -9.46 20.52 -5.88
C GLU A 91 -10.64 19.67 -6.38
N ALA A 92 -10.40 18.37 -6.60
CA ALA A 92 -11.45 17.44 -7.01
C ALA A 92 -12.58 17.30 -5.96
N ALA A 93 -12.25 17.34 -4.68
CA ALA A 93 -13.26 17.31 -3.61
C ALA A 93 -14.14 18.57 -3.65
N GLU A 94 -13.55 19.75 -3.83
CA GLU A 94 -14.30 21.01 -3.92
C GLU A 94 -15.24 21.06 -5.13
N GLU A 95 -14.83 20.52 -6.29
CA GLU A 95 -15.69 20.37 -7.47
C GLU A 95 -16.97 19.57 -7.17
N HIS A 96 -16.90 18.67 -6.17
CA HIS A 96 -18.05 17.88 -5.70
C HIS A 96 -18.71 18.45 -4.44
N GLY A 97 -18.37 19.69 -4.07
CA GLY A 97 -18.93 20.35 -2.89
C GLY A 97 -18.40 19.83 -1.56
N LEU A 98 -17.29 19.10 -1.57
CA LEU A 98 -16.66 18.57 -0.36
C LEU A 98 -15.49 19.45 0.05
N VAL A 99 -15.41 19.82 1.32
CA VAL A 99 -14.30 20.58 1.91
C VAL A 99 -13.82 19.88 3.18
N LEU A 100 -12.52 19.92 3.43
CA LEU A 100 -11.95 19.41 4.67
C LEU A 100 -11.79 20.56 5.67
N LEU A 101 -12.44 20.44 6.83
CA LEU A 101 -12.41 21.41 7.92
C LEU A 101 -11.62 20.84 9.10
N GLU A 102 -10.85 21.70 9.78
CA GLU A 102 -9.96 21.28 10.88
C GLU A 102 -10.71 20.58 12.02
N GLU A 103 -11.87 21.12 12.41
CA GLU A 103 -12.64 20.61 13.56
C GLU A 103 -13.81 19.70 13.18
N HIS A 104 -14.16 19.65 11.89
CA HIS A 104 -15.37 18.96 11.41
C HIS A 104 -15.09 17.82 10.42
N GLY A 105 -13.84 17.63 9.98
CA GLY A 105 -13.49 16.66 8.95
C GLY A 105 -14.06 17.01 7.59
N VAL A 106 -14.44 16.01 6.81
CA VAL A 106 -15.04 16.23 5.47
C VAL A 106 -16.45 16.79 5.61
N TRP A 107 -16.66 17.99 5.04
CA TRP A 107 -17.92 18.71 5.06
C TRP A 107 -18.54 18.78 3.67
N ASP A 108 -19.81 18.42 3.58
CA ASP A 108 -20.59 18.45 2.33
C ASP A 108 -21.39 19.77 2.25
N THR A 109 -20.92 20.69 1.42
CA THR A 109 -21.53 22.01 1.24
C THR A 109 -22.89 21.97 0.51
N HIS A 110 -23.21 20.84 -0.14
CA HIS A 110 -24.53 20.62 -0.71
C HIS A 110 -25.57 20.30 0.36
N LYS A 111 -25.15 19.76 1.51
CA LYS A 111 -26.05 19.44 2.63
C LYS A 111 -26.24 20.62 3.61
N ALA A 112 -25.15 21.35 3.86
CA ALA A 112 -25.19 22.46 4.78
C ALA A 112 -24.12 23.53 4.47
N PRO A 113 -24.35 24.82 4.74
CA PRO A 113 -23.30 25.83 4.64
C PRO A 113 -22.16 25.52 5.63
N ILE A 114 -20.95 25.96 5.30
CA ILE A 114 -19.81 25.84 6.21
C ILE A 114 -20.13 26.57 7.52
N PRO A 115 -19.90 25.96 8.69
CA PRO A 115 -20.17 26.59 9.99
C PRO A 115 -19.39 27.89 10.16
N ASP A 116 -20.02 28.87 10.80
CA ASP A 116 -19.37 30.16 11.10
C ASP A 116 -18.13 29.94 11.97
N GLY A 117 -16.98 30.48 11.52
CA GLY A 117 -15.72 30.37 12.22
C GLY A 117 -14.96 29.07 11.96
N ALA A 118 -15.50 28.12 11.19
CA ALA A 118 -14.79 26.90 10.84
C ALA A 118 -13.61 27.20 9.89
N CYS A 119 -12.44 26.59 10.18
CA CYS A 119 -11.24 26.73 9.38
C CYS A 119 -11.09 25.57 8.41
N ARG A 120 -10.71 25.87 7.16
CA ARG A 120 -10.32 24.82 6.20
C ARG A 120 -8.93 24.32 6.54
N VAL A 121 -8.73 23.01 6.40
CA VAL A 121 -7.39 22.42 6.50
C VAL A 121 -6.48 23.07 5.45
N LYS A 122 -5.25 23.43 5.88
CA LYS A 122 -4.26 23.99 4.96
C LYS A 122 -3.83 22.93 3.97
N VAL A 123 -4.06 23.18 2.69
CA VAL A 123 -3.55 22.35 1.60
C VAL A 123 -2.09 22.70 1.33
N MET A 124 -1.23 21.71 1.14
CA MET A 124 0.15 21.97 0.70
C MET A 124 0.14 22.60 -0.70
N SER A 125 1.11 23.47 -0.97
CA SER A 125 1.26 24.05 -2.30
C SER A 125 1.85 23.02 -3.29
N GLN A 126 1.70 23.27 -4.59
CA GLN A 126 2.33 22.45 -5.64
C GLN A 126 3.86 22.43 -5.49
N GLU A 127 4.47 23.54 -5.04
CA GLU A 127 5.91 23.61 -4.77
C GLU A 127 6.30 22.68 -3.60
N GLU A 128 5.55 22.67 -2.51
CA GLU A 128 5.76 21.75 -1.39
C GLU A 128 5.60 20.30 -1.83
N ALA A 129 4.55 20.00 -2.61
CA ALA A 129 4.28 18.67 -3.13
C ALA A 129 5.34 18.17 -4.12
N SER A 130 5.96 19.06 -4.89
CA SER A 130 7.04 18.71 -5.83
C SER A 130 8.35 18.26 -5.15
N ASN A 131 8.47 18.45 -3.84
CA ASN A 131 9.61 17.95 -3.05
C ASN A 131 9.42 16.50 -2.56
N TYR A 132 8.30 15.86 -2.92
CA TYR A 132 8.07 14.46 -2.61
C TYR A 132 8.79 13.56 -3.61
N ASP A 133 9.13 12.36 -3.16
CA ASP A 133 9.88 11.42 -3.98
C ASP A 133 9.00 10.90 -5.13
N THR A 134 9.60 10.83 -6.31
CA THR A 134 8.98 10.29 -7.51
C THR A 134 9.75 9.05 -7.97
N TYR A 135 9.03 8.07 -8.52
CA TYR A 135 9.60 6.81 -8.99
C TYR A 135 9.07 6.52 -10.39
N THR A 136 9.97 6.16 -11.28
CA THR A 136 9.58 5.61 -12.59
C THR A 136 8.93 4.24 -12.42
N GLU A 137 8.20 3.78 -13.44
CA GLU A 137 7.62 2.43 -13.44
C GLU A 137 8.71 1.35 -13.30
N ALA A 138 9.87 1.55 -13.93
CA ALA A 138 11.01 0.62 -13.83
C ALA A 138 11.59 0.55 -12.40
N GLU A 139 11.69 1.66 -11.70
CA GLU A 139 12.14 1.68 -10.28
C GLU A 139 11.11 1.04 -9.36
N MET A 140 9.82 1.29 -9.59
CA MET A 140 8.76 0.69 -8.79
C MET A 140 8.63 -0.82 -9.06
N GLU A 141 8.91 -1.32 -10.27
CA GLU A 141 8.87 -2.76 -10.56
C GLU A 141 9.85 -3.55 -9.69
N HIS A 142 10.98 -2.97 -9.27
CA HIS A 142 11.88 -3.58 -8.30
C HIS A 142 11.31 -3.67 -6.87
N ARG A 143 10.17 -3.03 -6.64
CA ARG A 143 9.41 -3.06 -5.38
C ARG A 143 8.13 -3.89 -5.49
N ILE A 144 7.99 -4.66 -6.56
CA ILE A 144 6.82 -5.51 -6.83
C ILE A 144 7.25 -6.98 -6.84
N SER A 145 6.50 -7.79 -6.13
CA SER A 145 6.59 -9.25 -6.19
C SER A 145 5.31 -9.77 -6.86
N ARG A 146 5.47 -10.37 -8.05
CA ARG A 146 4.35 -10.99 -8.76
C ARG A 146 4.30 -12.47 -8.44
N ILE A 147 3.14 -12.95 -8.02
CA ILE A 147 2.97 -14.34 -7.59
C ILE A 147 3.35 -15.34 -8.69
N GLU A 148 3.09 -15.02 -9.93
CA GLU A 148 3.39 -15.88 -11.09
C GLU A 148 4.89 -16.09 -11.31
N ASN A 149 5.74 -15.18 -10.80
CA ASN A 149 7.19 -15.20 -10.95
C ASN A 149 7.92 -15.81 -9.73
N LEU A 150 7.16 -16.28 -8.73
CA LEU A 150 7.73 -16.74 -7.48
C LEU A 150 8.42 -18.09 -7.62
N VAL A 151 9.67 -18.15 -7.15
CA VAL A 151 10.46 -19.39 -7.05
C VAL A 151 10.76 -19.65 -5.59
N TYR A 152 10.25 -20.77 -5.06
CA TYR A 152 10.48 -21.15 -3.68
C TYR A 152 11.95 -21.52 -3.42
N GLN A 153 12.45 -21.05 -2.30
CA GLN A 153 13.83 -21.26 -1.86
C GLN A 153 13.91 -22.39 -0.85
N THR A 154 14.83 -23.33 -1.07
CA THR A 154 15.05 -24.46 -0.15
C THR A 154 15.86 -24.08 1.09
N ASN A 155 16.57 -22.95 1.04
CA ASN A 155 17.42 -22.42 2.12
C ASN A 155 16.83 -21.15 2.79
N ALA A 156 15.55 -20.89 2.59
CA ALA A 156 14.86 -19.76 3.23
C ALA A 156 14.84 -19.89 4.76
N PRO A 157 14.63 -18.81 5.51
CA PRO A 157 14.44 -18.86 6.94
C PRO A 157 13.36 -19.89 7.30
N LEU A 158 13.58 -20.64 8.38
CA LEU A 158 12.70 -21.71 8.85
C LEU A 158 12.74 -23.01 8.03
N SER A 159 13.43 -23.06 6.89
CA SER A 159 13.56 -24.30 6.12
C SER A 159 14.22 -25.43 6.92
N SER A 160 15.20 -25.12 7.80
CA SER A 160 15.86 -26.10 8.67
C SER A 160 14.96 -26.74 9.73
N GLY A 161 13.85 -26.11 10.06
CA GLY A 161 12.84 -26.61 10.98
C GLY A 161 11.58 -27.15 10.29
N SER A 162 11.61 -27.30 8.96
CA SER A 162 10.47 -27.76 8.18
C SER A 162 10.39 -29.28 8.11
N TYR A 163 9.19 -29.80 7.98
CA TYR A 163 8.89 -31.21 7.72
C TYR A 163 7.77 -31.33 6.68
N GLY A 164 7.83 -32.39 5.87
CA GLY A 164 6.93 -32.55 4.72
C GLY A 164 7.32 -31.64 3.55
N SER A 165 6.43 -31.50 2.58
CA SER A 165 6.63 -30.61 1.43
C SER A 165 6.31 -29.18 1.83
N ILE A 166 7.31 -28.34 1.92
CA ILE A 166 7.18 -26.91 2.22
C ILE A 166 7.96 -26.10 1.20
N GLY A 167 7.31 -25.09 0.66
CA GLY A 167 7.93 -24.02 -0.09
C GLY A 167 8.05 -22.76 0.76
N HIS A 168 9.21 -22.16 0.79
CA HIS A 168 9.45 -20.85 1.41
C HIS A 168 9.90 -19.86 0.35
N LEU A 169 9.47 -18.62 0.52
CA LEU A 169 9.90 -17.50 -0.31
C LEU A 169 10.02 -16.26 0.56
N ARG A 170 11.14 -15.57 0.47
CA ARG A 170 11.30 -14.22 1.02
C ARG A 170 10.74 -13.21 0.02
N VAL A 171 9.60 -12.63 0.32
CA VAL A 171 8.98 -11.61 -0.54
C VAL A 171 9.65 -10.26 -0.32
N ILE A 172 9.71 -9.81 0.93
CA ILE A 172 10.35 -8.53 1.32
C ILE A 172 11.38 -8.83 2.41
N GLY A 173 12.55 -8.21 2.35
CA GLY A 173 13.58 -8.34 3.39
C GLY A 173 14.98 -7.98 2.91
N LEU A 174 15.98 -8.77 3.37
CA LEU A 174 17.39 -8.57 3.03
C LEU A 174 17.70 -9.00 1.58
N GLU A 175 18.96 -8.95 1.18
CA GLU A 175 19.46 -9.05 -0.20
C GLU A 175 18.94 -10.22 -1.05
N GLU A 176 18.53 -11.33 -0.44
CA GLU A 176 18.00 -12.49 -1.17
C GLU A 176 16.47 -12.49 -1.34
N SER A 177 15.81 -11.41 -0.96
CA SER A 177 14.36 -11.24 -1.11
C SER A 177 14.00 -10.81 -2.52
N VAL A 178 12.76 -11.08 -2.94
CA VAL A 178 12.23 -10.60 -4.23
C VAL A 178 12.24 -9.06 -4.25
N ILE A 179 11.86 -8.45 -3.12
CA ILE A 179 11.96 -7.01 -2.89
C ILE A 179 13.03 -6.79 -1.82
N PRO A 180 14.27 -6.45 -2.19
CA PRO A 180 15.35 -6.24 -1.23
C PRO A 180 15.21 -4.91 -0.49
N GLY A 181 15.71 -4.85 0.73
CA GLY A 181 15.80 -3.62 1.51
C GLY A 181 14.50 -3.10 2.12
N GLY A 182 13.52 -3.91 2.29
CA GLY A 182 12.12 -3.69 2.67
C GLY A 182 11.74 -2.67 3.75
N ASP A 183 12.35 -1.49 3.80
CA ASP A 183 11.89 -0.33 4.61
C ASP A 183 11.47 -0.68 6.06
N GLY A 184 12.16 -1.66 6.68
CA GLY A 184 11.87 -2.13 8.04
C GLY A 184 10.86 -3.28 8.12
N PHE A 185 10.42 -3.83 7.00
CA PHE A 185 9.56 -5.01 6.95
C PHE A 185 10.33 -6.28 6.56
N GLU A 186 9.85 -7.39 7.07
CA GLU A 186 10.09 -8.70 6.47
C GLU A 186 8.74 -9.34 6.13
N MET A 187 8.61 -9.83 4.91
CA MET A 187 7.45 -10.59 4.45
C MET A 187 7.90 -11.88 3.82
N ASN A 188 7.36 -12.98 4.33
CA ASN A 188 7.65 -14.31 3.82
C ASN A 188 6.35 -14.99 3.38
N LEU A 189 6.34 -15.61 2.22
CA LEU A 189 5.29 -16.52 1.79
C LEU A 189 5.72 -17.95 2.07
N MET A 190 4.82 -18.71 2.66
CA MET A 190 5.04 -20.12 2.95
C MET A 190 3.87 -20.93 2.41
N THR A 191 4.19 -21.99 1.69
CA THR A 191 3.20 -23.00 1.27
C THR A 191 3.56 -24.34 1.88
N ALA A 192 2.56 -25.15 2.19
CA ALA A 192 2.74 -26.50 2.70
C ALA A 192 1.66 -27.41 2.15
N ASP A 193 2.05 -28.63 1.74
CA ASP A 193 1.10 -29.69 1.46
C ASP A 193 0.47 -30.20 2.76
N GLN A 194 -0.61 -30.95 2.64
CA GLN A 194 -1.25 -31.57 3.80
C GLN A 194 -0.25 -32.43 4.59
N GLY A 195 -0.09 -32.11 5.87
CA GLY A 195 0.85 -32.80 6.76
C GLY A 195 2.25 -32.19 6.77
N GLY A 196 2.53 -31.19 5.93
CA GLY A 196 3.74 -30.36 6.01
C GLY A 196 3.58 -29.26 7.06
N GLY A 197 4.70 -28.78 7.58
CA GLY A 197 4.68 -27.72 8.57
C GLY A 197 6.08 -27.29 9.01
N VAL A 198 6.13 -26.35 9.93
CA VAL A 198 7.35 -25.86 10.56
C VAL A 198 7.31 -26.21 12.04
N GLN A 199 8.44 -26.63 12.60
CA GLN A 199 8.54 -26.88 14.04
C GLN A 199 8.27 -25.57 14.80
N MET A 200 7.76 -25.74 16.03
CA MET A 200 7.56 -24.62 16.95
C MET A 200 8.90 -23.89 17.15
N HIS A 201 8.87 -22.59 16.95
CA HIS A 201 10.05 -21.73 17.04
C HIS A 201 9.72 -20.40 17.67
N SER A 202 10.74 -19.68 18.11
CA SER A 202 10.64 -18.29 18.54
C SER A 202 11.58 -17.44 17.69
N ARG A 203 11.24 -16.17 17.48
CA ARG A 203 12.15 -15.18 16.92
C ARG A 203 12.68 -14.31 18.05
N LYS A 204 13.93 -13.91 17.95
CA LYS A 204 14.46 -12.80 18.76
C LYS A 204 14.06 -11.52 18.07
N GLU A 205 13.45 -10.63 18.81
CA GLU A 205 13.19 -9.24 18.39
C GLU A 205 14.52 -8.48 18.27
#